data_a7cc0e93f7c85b9614e472aec556c8b8
#
_entry.id   a7cc0e93f7c85b9614e472aec556c8b8
#
_cell.length_a   1.000
_cell.length_b   1.000
_cell.length_c   1.000
_cell.angle_alpha   90.00
_cell.angle_beta   90.00
_cell.angle_gamma   90.00
#
_symmetry.space_group_name_H-M   'P 1'
#
loop_
_entity.id
_entity.type
_entity.pdbx_description
1 polymer ?
#
loop_
_entity_poly.entity_id
_entity_poly.type
_entity_poly.pdbx_seq_one_letter_code
_entity_poly.pdbx_strand_id
1 'polypeptide(L)' 'METPKCPQIENLQEITPEQAVEYIRFVATLRHNQNRWFKLRNFEALRIAQEMEKELDTLNSYLLDPTPKLF' A
#
# COMPACT_ATOMS: atom_id res chain seq x y z
N MET A 1 3.38 16.96 4.56
CA MET A 1 2.97 15.74 5.25
C MET A 1 3.65 14.57 4.60
N GLU A 2 4.27 13.73 5.38
CA GLU A 2 4.99 12.62 4.83
C GLU A 2 4.06 11.49 4.43
N THR A 3 4.40 10.86 3.32
CA THR A 3 3.67 9.69 2.87
C THR A 3 4.04 8.51 3.75
N PRO A 4 3.07 7.78 4.30
CA PRO A 4 3.39 6.62 5.10
C PRO A 4 4.10 5.57 4.27
N LYS A 5 4.98 4.83 4.89
CA LYS A 5 5.68 3.76 4.22
C LYS A 5 4.83 2.50 4.25
N CYS A 6 4.98 1.69 3.21
CA CYS A 6 4.33 0.41 3.18
C CYS A 6 4.87 -0.45 4.33
N PRO A 7 4.00 -1.02 5.16
CA PRO A 7 4.47 -1.84 6.26
C PRO A 7 5.15 -3.10 5.74
N GLN A 8 6.13 -3.57 6.50
CA GLN A 8 6.80 -4.81 6.17
C GLN A 8 6.15 -5.94 6.94
N ILE A 9 5.30 -6.66 6.25
CA ILE A 9 4.58 -7.78 6.82
C ILE A 9 5.10 -9.04 6.16
N GLU A 10 5.61 -9.95 6.97
CA GLU A 10 6.21 -11.18 6.45
C GLU A 10 5.20 -12.31 6.35
N ASN A 11 4.21 -12.31 7.22
CA ASN A 11 3.26 -13.40 7.30
C ASN A 11 1.91 -12.89 7.76
N LEU A 12 0.87 -13.21 7.01
CA LEU A 12 -0.49 -12.80 7.37
C LEU A 12 -0.93 -13.34 8.73
N GLN A 13 -0.44 -14.51 9.10
CA GLN A 13 -0.83 -15.11 10.36
C GLN A 13 -0.14 -14.50 11.56
N GLU A 14 0.89 -13.72 11.32
CA GLU A 14 1.68 -13.12 12.40
C GLU A 14 1.63 -11.59 12.35
N ILE A 15 0.58 -11.04 11.77
CA ILE A 15 0.43 -9.60 11.71
C ILE A 15 0.18 -9.05 13.11
N THR A 16 0.99 -8.07 13.50
CA THR A 16 0.79 -7.38 14.76
C THR A 16 -0.28 -6.30 14.59
N PRO A 17 -0.91 -5.85 15.69
CA PRO A 17 -1.85 -4.74 15.59
C PRO A 17 -1.23 -3.48 14.99
N GLU A 18 0.04 -3.21 15.29
CA GLU A 18 0.72 -2.06 14.73
C GLU A 18 0.86 -2.17 13.22
N GLN A 19 1.20 -3.34 12.72
CA GLN A 19 1.31 -3.56 11.29
C GLN A 19 -0.04 -3.39 10.61
N ALA A 20 -1.10 -3.86 11.25
CA ALA A 20 -2.45 -3.71 10.70
C ALA A 20 -2.84 -2.25 10.60
N VAL A 21 -2.53 -1.46 11.63
CA VAL A 21 -2.82 -0.03 11.62
C VAL A 21 -2.01 0.66 10.53
N GLU A 22 -0.73 0.32 10.40
CA GLU A 22 0.10 0.90 9.36
C GLU A 22 -0.42 0.58 7.96
N TYR A 23 -0.88 -0.63 7.76
CA TYR A 23 -1.46 -1.04 6.49
C TYR A 23 -2.71 -0.22 6.17
N ILE A 24 -3.59 -0.08 7.15
CA ILE A 24 -4.82 0.69 6.96
C ILE A 24 -4.50 2.14 6.63
N ARG A 25 -3.54 2.74 7.34
CA ARG A 25 -3.14 4.12 7.08
C ARG A 25 -2.54 4.25 5.68
N PHE A 26 -1.75 3.29 5.28
CA PHE A 26 -1.14 3.31 3.96
C PHE A 26 -2.22 3.29 2.88
N VAL A 27 -3.17 2.39 2.98
CA VAL A 27 -4.26 2.28 2.02
C VAL A 27 -5.12 3.55 2.02
N ALA A 28 -5.41 4.08 3.20
CA ALA A 28 -6.19 5.31 3.31
C ALA A 28 -5.50 6.47 2.62
N THR A 29 -4.18 6.60 2.80
CA THR A 29 -3.41 7.66 2.16
C THR A 29 -3.38 7.47 0.64
N LEU A 30 -3.24 6.24 0.19
CA LEU A 30 -3.30 5.94 -1.23
C LEU A 30 -4.63 6.39 -1.84
N ARG A 31 -5.74 6.03 -1.19
CA ARG A 31 -7.06 6.42 -1.68
C ARG A 31 -7.23 7.93 -1.67
N HIS A 32 -6.70 8.60 -0.64
CA HIS A 32 -6.74 10.04 -0.58
C HIS A 32 -6.04 10.69 -1.78
N ASN A 33 -4.86 10.20 -2.13
CA ASN A 33 -4.12 10.72 -3.27
C ASN A 33 -4.82 10.41 -4.59
N GLN A 34 -5.41 9.23 -4.72
CA GLN A 34 -6.20 8.91 -5.90
C GLN A 34 -7.36 9.87 -6.06
N ASN A 35 -8.06 10.16 -4.97
CA ASN A 35 -9.19 11.10 -5.01
C ASN A 35 -8.73 12.52 -5.37
N ARG A 36 -7.59 12.93 -4.84
CA ARG A 36 -7.03 14.24 -5.19
C ARG A 36 -6.73 14.34 -6.67
N TRP A 37 -6.18 13.26 -7.24
CA TRP A 37 -5.93 13.22 -8.67
C TRP A 37 -7.24 13.36 -9.46
N PHE A 38 -8.26 12.59 -9.09
CA PHE A 38 -9.53 12.63 -9.81
C PHE A 38 -10.21 13.99 -9.71
N LYS A 39 -10.18 14.61 -8.54
CA LYS A 39 -10.91 15.86 -8.32
C LYS A 39 -10.13 17.08 -8.77
N LEU A 40 -8.84 17.11 -8.51
CA LEU A 40 -8.03 18.30 -8.70
C LEU A 40 -7.03 18.16 -9.85
N ARG A 41 -6.92 16.99 -10.41
CA ARG A 41 -5.93 16.70 -11.46
C ARG A 41 -4.52 17.06 -11.00
N ASN A 42 -4.23 16.75 -9.75
CA ASN A 42 -2.94 17.02 -9.15
C ASN A 42 -1.95 15.93 -9.54
N PHE A 43 -1.01 16.26 -10.42
CA PHE A 43 -0.06 15.28 -10.93
C PHE A 43 0.87 14.74 -9.85
N GLU A 44 1.16 15.56 -8.86
CA GLU A 44 1.97 15.09 -7.74
C GLU A 44 1.24 13.99 -6.97
N ALA A 45 -0.07 14.19 -6.74
CA ALA A 45 -0.87 13.18 -6.08
C ALA A 45 -0.94 11.90 -6.91
N LEU A 46 -1.03 12.03 -8.23
CA LEU A 46 -1.03 10.88 -9.12
C LEU A 46 0.28 10.09 -8.99
N ARG A 47 1.41 10.79 -9.01
CA ARG A 47 2.70 10.14 -8.88
C ARG A 47 2.84 9.40 -7.55
N ILE A 48 2.44 10.07 -6.47
CA ILE A 48 2.48 9.45 -5.15
C ILE A 48 1.61 8.21 -5.12
N ALA A 49 0.39 8.30 -5.65
CA ALA A 49 -0.51 7.16 -5.69
C ALA A 49 0.08 6.00 -6.48
N GLN A 50 0.70 6.28 -7.61
CA GLN A 50 1.30 5.23 -8.44
C GLN A 50 2.43 4.52 -7.71
N GLU A 51 3.27 5.26 -7.00
CA GLU A 51 4.35 4.67 -6.22
C GLU A 51 3.80 3.82 -5.08
N MET A 52 2.78 4.30 -4.41
CA MET A 52 2.14 3.56 -3.32
C MET A 52 1.47 2.30 -3.84
N GLU A 53 0.85 2.38 -5.02
CA GLU A 53 0.21 1.21 -5.64
C GLU A 53 1.23 0.12 -5.93
N LYS A 54 2.41 0.49 -6.40
CA LYS A 54 3.47 -0.49 -6.65
C LYS A 54 3.88 -1.21 -5.38
N GLU A 55 4.08 -0.45 -4.32
CA GLU A 55 4.47 -1.03 -3.04
C GLU A 55 3.37 -1.94 -2.49
N LEU A 56 2.13 -1.46 -2.58
CA LEU A 56 0.99 -2.23 -2.11
C LEU A 56 0.83 -3.53 -2.88
N ASP A 57 0.94 -3.45 -4.21
CA ASP A 57 0.81 -4.63 -5.05
C ASP A 57 1.91 -5.66 -4.74
N THR A 58 3.13 -5.18 -4.52
CA THR A 58 4.23 -6.06 -4.17
C THR A 58 3.95 -6.77 -2.85
N LEU A 59 3.51 -6.02 -1.85
CA LEU A 59 3.19 -6.59 -0.55
C LEU A 59 2.03 -7.58 -0.65
N ASN A 60 0.96 -7.19 -1.34
CA ASN A 60 -0.21 -8.05 -1.48
C ASN A 60 0.14 -9.33 -2.23
N SER A 61 0.94 -9.23 -3.26
CA SER A 61 1.37 -10.44 -3.98
C SER A 61 2.15 -11.38 -3.08
N TYR A 62 2.99 -10.82 -2.24
CA TYR A 62 3.77 -11.61 -1.31
C TYR A 62 2.88 -12.29 -0.27
N LEU A 63 1.91 -11.55 0.27
CA LEU A 63 1.07 -12.06 1.35
C LEU A 63 -0.06 -12.96 0.86
N LEU A 64 -0.65 -12.63 -0.27
CA LEU A 64 -1.85 -13.30 -0.74
C LEU A 64 -1.56 -14.43 -1.71
N ASP A 65 -0.33 -14.59 -2.09
CA ASP A 65 0.07 -15.69 -2.95
C ASP A 65 0.88 -16.68 -2.12
N PRO A 66 0.21 -17.54 -1.39
CA PRO A 66 0.89 -18.49 -0.53
C PRO A 66 1.60 -19.58 -1.31
N THR A 67 1.27 -19.69 -2.58
CA THR A 67 1.88 -20.74 -3.39
C THR A 67 3.32 -20.40 -3.61
N PRO A 68 4.22 -21.24 -3.17
CA PRO A 68 5.62 -21.02 -3.48
C PRO A 68 5.74 -20.94 -4.98
N LYS A 69 6.53 -20.03 -5.44
CA LYS A 69 6.72 -19.88 -6.85
C LYS A 69 7.60 -21.00 -7.35
N LEU A 70 7.01 -22.13 -7.43
CA LEU A 70 7.71 -23.32 -7.86
C LEU A 70 7.99 -23.30 -9.34
N PHE A 71 7.38 -22.39 -9.94
CA PHE A 71 7.53 -22.25 -11.37
C PHE A 71 7.95 -20.86 -11.70
#